data_8bbbb2076e6919b51257956f323c8905
#
_entry.id   8bbbb2076e6919b51257956f323c8905
#
_cell.length_a   1.000
_cell.length_b   1.000
_cell.length_c   1.000
_cell.angle_alpha   90.00
_cell.angle_beta   90.00
_cell.angle_gamma   90.00
#
_symmetry.space_group_name_H-M   'P 1'
#
loop_
_entity.id
_entity.type
_entity.pdbx_description
1 polymer ?
#
loop_
_entity_poly.entity_id
_entity_poly.type
_entity_poly.pdbx_seq_one_letter_code
_entity_poly.pdbx_strand_id
1 'polypeptide(L)'
;MRAGCPKSVHCCCSCIDSIFNHDVIVNERLYELAKLVNKKYLSKRLKDSPWYTLSTIKQASNVYSSLNIRLKLNLLGYDYIREDKVVDNSIMLKEIENKVEFTKKSYEDYLFYKNNNFKPVHSLAYQEHLRWNAFYIANGYVPLEKDKIKCLDPNGEYGPSFYKDDGVLNLHACLTTYEGLDDYHRLLAELLTKENNKTLEENLNIVETYKYDHMIVESFKPMFENSNYRIVKR
;
A
#
# COMPACT_ATOMS: atom_id res chain seq x y z
N MET A 1 -9.51 -44.07 12.55
CA MET A 1 -10.06 -42.90 13.29
C MET A 1 -9.86 -41.67 12.43
N ARG A 2 -10.93 -41.07 11.91
CA ARG A 2 -10.86 -39.83 11.14
C ARG A 2 -10.95 -38.68 12.14
N ALA A 3 -9.90 -37.89 12.25
CA ALA A 3 -9.92 -36.65 13.04
C ALA A 3 -10.91 -35.66 12.40
N GLY A 4 -11.96 -35.32 13.14
CA GLY A 4 -12.96 -34.34 12.71
C GLY A 4 -12.36 -32.94 12.68
N CYS A 5 -12.53 -32.25 11.58
CA CYS A 5 -12.24 -30.84 11.42
C CYS A 5 -13.13 -30.02 12.38
N PRO A 6 -12.59 -29.05 13.14
CA PRO A 6 -13.40 -28.26 14.05
C PRO A 6 -14.40 -27.38 13.30
N LYS A 7 -15.68 -27.45 13.68
CA LYS A 7 -16.85 -26.79 13.07
C LYS A 7 -16.97 -25.28 13.35
N SER A 8 -15.90 -24.53 13.44
CA SER A 8 -16.01 -23.09 13.77
C SER A 8 -15.04 -22.15 13.04
N VAL A 9 -14.73 -22.45 11.77
CA VAL A 9 -14.10 -21.48 10.89
C VAL A 9 -15.04 -21.21 9.73
N HIS A 10 -16.15 -20.54 9.99
CA HIS A 10 -16.88 -19.80 8.98
C HIS A 10 -16.08 -18.52 8.64
N CYS A 11 -14.83 -18.70 8.27
CA CYS A 11 -14.01 -17.63 7.76
C CYS A 11 -14.06 -17.70 6.24
N CYS A 12 -14.82 -16.81 5.63
CA CYS A 12 -14.57 -16.27 4.29
C CYS A 12 -14.19 -17.27 3.16
N CYS A 13 -14.71 -18.49 3.15
CA CYS A 13 -14.48 -19.41 2.02
C CYS A 13 -14.90 -18.78 0.69
N SER A 14 -15.96 -17.97 0.67
CA SER A 14 -16.36 -17.23 -0.52
C SER A 14 -15.32 -16.22 -1.01
N CYS A 15 -14.50 -15.64 -0.12
CA CYS A 15 -13.39 -14.77 -0.52
C CYS A 15 -12.22 -15.57 -1.09
N ILE A 16 -11.93 -16.74 -0.52
CA ILE A 16 -10.86 -17.62 -1.01
C ILE A 16 -11.22 -18.18 -2.38
N ASP A 17 -12.44 -18.67 -2.56
CA ASP A 17 -12.90 -19.18 -3.85
C ASP A 17 -12.92 -18.10 -4.95
N SER A 18 -13.22 -16.85 -4.60
CA SER A 18 -13.15 -15.74 -5.55
C SER A 18 -11.70 -15.33 -5.89
N ILE A 19 -10.77 -15.52 -4.97
CA ILE A 19 -9.34 -15.23 -5.19
C ILE A 19 -8.68 -16.37 -5.99
N PHE A 20 -9.09 -17.62 -5.77
CA PHE A 20 -8.59 -18.80 -6.47
C PHE A 20 -9.41 -19.19 -7.70
N ASN A 21 -10.38 -18.37 -8.11
CA ASN A 21 -11.05 -18.58 -9.38
C ASN A 21 -10.01 -18.51 -10.51
N HIS A 22 -10.05 -19.48 -11.42
CA HIS A 22 -9.16 -19.59 -12.58
C HIS A 22 -9.02 -18.27 -13.33
N ASP A 23 -10.11 -17.51 -13.50
CA ASP A 23 -10.12 -16.22 -14.17
C ASP A 23 -9.37 -15.11 -13.39
N VAL A 24 -9.16 -15.28 -12.09
CA VAL A 24 -8.39 -14.35 -11.26
C VAL A 24 -6.91 -14.73 -11.25
N ILE A 25 -6.61 -16.04 -11.19
CA ILE A 25 -5.23 -16.56 -11.09
C ILE A 25 -4.53 -16.51 -12.45
N VAL A 26 -5.23 -16.86 -13.53
CA VAL A 26 -4.67 -16.94 -14.90
C VAL A 26 -4.83 -15.62 -15.64
N ASN A 27 -5.50 -14.63 -15.02
CA ASN A 27 -5.80 -13.38 -15.68
C ASN A 27 -4.55 -12.51 -15.69
N GLU A 28 -3.89 -12.40 -16.85
CA GLU A 28 -2.82 -11.45 -17.15
C GLU A 28 -3.13 -10.03 -16.62
N ARG A 29 -4.40 -9.72 -16.49
CA ARG A 29 -4.89 -8.43 -16.02
C ARG A 29 -4.62 -8.14 -14.54
N LEU A 30 -4.61 -9.14 -13.65
CA LEU A 30 -4.19 -8.92 -12.27
C LEU A 30 -2.75 -8.44 -12.22
N TYR A 31 -1.90 -9.03 -13.06
CA TYR A 31 -0.51 -8.58 -13.23
C TYR A 31 -0.43 -7.19 -13.87
N GLU A 32 -1.30 -6.89 -14.84
CA GLU A 32 -1.36 -5.54 -15.42
C GLU A 32 -1.76 -4.49 -14.38
N LEU A 33 -2.77 -4.77 -13.56
CA LEU A 33 -3.13 -3.91 -12.44
C LEU A 33 -1.98 -3.77 -11.43
N ALA A 34 -1.30 -4.86 -11.10
CA ALA A 34 -0.14 -4.84 -10.21
C ALA A 34 1.03 -4.04 -10.79
N LYS A 35 1.26 -4.10 -12.09
CA LYS A 35 2.25 -3.26 -12.79
C LYS A 35 1.87 -1.78 -12.74
N LEU A 36 0.57 -1.45 -12.89
CA LEU A 36 0.09 -0.07 -12.75
C LEU A 36 0.29 0.47 -11.32
N VAL A 37 -0.02 -0.34 -10.29
CA VAL A 37 0.27 0.00 -8.90
C VAL A 37 1.77 0.26 -8.73
N ASN A 38 2.63 -0.64 -9.21
CA ASN A 38 4.07 -0.48 -9.13
C ASN A 38 4.56 0.77 -9.86
N LYS A 39 4.08 1.01 -11.09
CA LYS A 39 4.43 2.21 -11.87
C LYS A 39 4.07 3.49 -11.12
N LYS A 40 2.90 3.55 -10.51
CA LYS A 40 2.48 4.69 -9.69
C LYS A 40 3.38 4.86 -8.47
N TYR A 41 3.73 3.78 -7.80
CA TYR A 41 4.66 3.77 -6.67
C TYR A 41 6.06 4.26 -7.06
N LEU A 42 6.55 3.88 -8.25
CA LEU A 42 7.85 4.28 -8.78
C LEU A 42 7.86 5.68 -9.39
N SER A 43 6.73 6.24 -9.76
CA SER A 43 6.64 7.54 -10.46
C SER A 43 7.26 8.71 -9.69
N LYS A 44 7.45 8.57 -8.38
CA LYS A 44 8.20 9.52 -7.53
C LYS A 44 9.64 9.08 -7.24
N ARG A 45 10.00 7.86 -7.62
CA ARG A 45 11.38 7.38 -7.59
C ARG A 45 11.85 7.38 -9.02
N LEU A 46 12.58 8.35 -9.45
CA LEU A 46 13.12 8.63 -10.79
C LEU A 46 13.67 7.43 -11.60
N LYS A 47 13.26 6.20 -11.29
CA LYS A 47 13.67 4.97 -11.99
C LYS A 47 12.49 4.14 -12.44
N ASP A 48 12.49 3.84 -13.75
CA ASP A 48 11.79 2.68 -14.30
C ASP A 48 12.51 1.40 -13.81
N SER A 49 12.06 0.86 -12.68
CA SER A 49 12.44 -0.51 -12.34
C SER A 49 11.49 -1.45 -13.09
N PRO A 50 11.95 -2.18 -14.10
CA PRO A 50 11.11 -3.11 -14.83
C PRO A 50 10.45 -4.09 -13.86
N TRP A 51 9.20 -4.46 -14.11
CA TRP A 51 8.43 -5.37 -13.27
C TRP A 51 9.20 -6.66 -12.90
N TYR A 52 9.91 -7.23 -13.87
CA TYR A 52 10.67 -8.48 -13.71
C TYR A 52 11.98 -8.33 -12.93
N THR A 53 12.43 -7.12 -12.64
CA THR A 53 13.59 -6.88 -11.75
C THR A 53 13.19 -6.76 -10.28
N LEU A 54 11.89 -6.71 -10.00
CA LEU A 54 11.40 -6.73 -8.62
C LEU A 54 11.60 -8.11 -8.01
N SER A 55 11.95 -8.15 -6.73
CA SER A 55 11.93 -9.40 -5.98
C SER A 55 10.51 -9.99 -5.93
N THR A 56 10.41 -11.29 -5.82
CA THR A 56 9.12 -12.01 -5.77
C THR A 56 8.17 -11.44 -4.71
N ILE A 57 8.69 -11.10 -3.54
CA ILE A 57 7.88 -10.51 -2.46
C ILE A 57 7.31 -9.14 -2.86
N LYS A 58 8.06 -8.31 -3.58
CA LYS A 58 7.59 -7.00 -4.05
C LYS A 58 6.54 -7.15 -5.15
N GLN A 59 6.72 -8.09 -6.08
CA GLN A 59 5.71 -8.42 -7.08
C GLN A 59 4.41 -8.90 -6.40
N ALA A 60 4.52 -9.85 -5.47
CA ALA A 60 3.38 -10.36 -4.71
C ALA A 60 2.68 -9.26 -3.90
N SER A 61 3.42 -8.34 -3.26
CA SER A 61 2.83 -7.20 -2.54
C SER A 61 1.99 -6.30 -3.45
N ASN A 62 2.45 -6.03 -4.69
CA ASN A 62 1.70 -5.25 -5.67
C ASN A 62 0.44 -6.00 -6.16
N VAL A 63 0.53 -7.31 -6.35
CA VAL A 63 -0.61 -8.18 -6.69
C VAL A 63 -1.66 -8.12 -5.57
N TYR A 64 -1.24 -8.27 -4.32
CA TYR A 64 -2.13 -8.15 -3.16
C TYR A 64 -2.77 -6.76 -3.04
N SER A 65 -2.03 -5.70 -3.34
CA SER A 65 -2.61 -4.35 -3.38
C SER A 65 -3.72 -4.25 -4.44
N SER A 66 -3.49 -4.84 -5.62
CA SER A 66 -4.48 -4.86 -6.71
C SER A 66 -5.76 -5.62 -6.35
N LEU A 67 -5.64 -6.76 -5.67
CA LEU A 67 -6.79 -7.54 -5.18
C LEU A 67 -7.64 -6.72 -4.18
N ASN A 68 -7.02 -5.85 -3.41
CA ASN A 68 -7.72 -5.02 -2.42
C ASN A 68 -8.43 -3.79 -3.01
N ILE A 69 -8.32 -3.52 -4.30
CA ILE A 69 -8.97 -2.37 -4.94
C ILE A 69 -10.48 -2.42 -4.77
N ARG A 70 -11.08 -3.60 -4.97
CA ARG A 70 -12.52 -3.78 -4.79
C ARG A 70 -12.96 -3.45 -3.36
N LEU A 71 -12.21 -3.91 -2.37
CA LEU A 71 -12.48 -3.60 -0.96
C LEU A 71 -12.42 -2.09 -0.70
N LYS A 72 -11.40 -1.41 -1.22
CA LYS A 72 -11.24 0.04 -1.07
C LYS A 72 -12.38 0.81 -1.73
N LEU A 73 -12.80 0.40 -2.94
CA LEU A 73 -13.98 0.97 -3.59
C LEU A 73 -15.24 0.76 -2.77
N ASN A 74 -15.43 -0.45 -2.24
CA ASN A 74 -16.57 -0.77 -1.39
C ASN A 74 -16.64 0.10 -0.13
N LEU A 75 -15.50 0.40 0.49
CA LEU A 75 -15.42 1.32 1.64
C LEU A 75 -15.83 2.75 1.28
N LEU A 76 -15.69 3.13 0.03
CA LEU A 76 -16.14 4.43 -0.50
C LEU A 76 -17.60 4.41 -1.00
N GLY A 77 -18.27 3.25 -0.97
CA GLY A 77 -19.64 3.07 -1.47
C GLY A 77 -19.72 2.77 -2.96
N TYR A 78 -18.65 2.23 -3.55
CA TYR A 78 -18.59 1.82 -4.95
C TYR A 78 -18.20 0.36 -5.09
N ASP A 79 -18.49 -0.19 -6.27
CA ASP A 79 -18.02 -1.48 -6.74
C ASP A 79 -17.69 -1.35 -8.24
N TYR A 80 -17.28 -2.42 -8.88
CA TYR A 80 -17.11 -2.44 -10.33
C TYR A 80 -17.61 -3.75 -10.93
N ILE A 81 -18.14 -3.65 -12.14
CA ILE A 81 -18.57 -4.78 -12.95
C ILE A 81 -17.81 -4.80 -14.27
N ARG A 82 -17.65 -5.97 -14.84
CA ARG A 82 -17.04 -6.12 -16.18
C ARG A 82 -18.09 -5.85 -17.25
N GLU A 83 -17.65 -5.15 -18.28
CA GLU A 83 -18.43 -4.88 -19.50
C GLU A 83 -17.74 -5.50 -20.72
N ASP A 84 -18.46 -5.67 -21.82
CA ASP A 84 -17.93 -6.22 -23.06
C ASP A 84 -17.06 -5.20 -23.83
N LYS A 85 -17.21 -3.94 -23.54
CA LYS A 85 -16.50 -2.82 -24.18
C LYS A 85 -15.94 -1.83 -23.17
N VAL A 86 -15.03 -0.98 -23.63
CA VAL A 86 -14.49 0.14 -22.84
C VAL A 86 -15.63 1.07 -22.41
N VAL A 87 -15.58 1.48 -21.14
CA VAL A 87 -16.59 2.31 -20.48
C VAL A 87 -15.97 3.63 -20.07
N ASP A 88 -16.72 4.70 -20.23
CA ASP A 88 -16.35 6.00 -19.65
C ASP A 88 -16.76 6.01 -18.16
N ASN A 89 -15.75 6.06 -17.30
CA ASN A 89 -15.89 6.16 -15.85
C ASN A 89 -15.60 7.58 -15.32
N SER A 90 -15.45 8.58 -16.17
CA SER A 90 -14.95 9.91 -15.80
C SER A 90 -15.70 10.55 -14.62
N ILE A 91 -17.04 10.45 -14.62
CA ILE A 91 -17.89 11.00 -13.56
C ILE A 91 -17.64 10.26 -12.23
N MET A 92 -17.63 8.93 -12.25
CA MET A 92 -17.42 8.13 -11.05
C MET A 92 -16.02 8.30 -10.49
N LEU A 93 -15.01 8.37 -11.37
CA LEU A 93 -13.62 8.62 -10.98
C LEU A 93 -13.46 9.98 -10.31
N LYS A 94 -14.12 11.02 -10.82
CA LYS A 94 -14.10 12.35 -10.20
C LYS A 94 -14.77 12.36 -8.81
N GLU A 95 -15.89 11.64 -8.64
CA GLU A 95 -16.53 11.49 -7.34
C GLU A 95 -15.62 10.74 -6.35
N ILE A 96 -14.93 9.69 -6.80
CA ILE A 96 -13.98 8.92 -5.99
C ILE A 96 -12.77 9.78 -5.63
N GLU A 97 -12.21 10.52 -6.58
CA GLU A 97 -11.10 11.44 -6.34
C GLU A 97 -11.43 12.44 -5.24
N ASN A 98 -12.61 13.04 -5.28
CA ASN A 98 -13.05 13.98 -4.24
C ASN A 98 -13.14 13.31 -2.85
N LYS A 99 -13.62 12.05 -2.78
CA LYS A 99 -13.68 11.30 -1.53
C LYS A 99 -12.30 10.91 -1.03
N VAL A 100 -11.41 10.51 -1.95
CA VAL A 100 -10.03 10.13 -1.65
C VAL A 100 -9.21 11.35 -1.23
N GLU A 101 -9.42 12.50 -1.86
CA GLU A 101 -8.76 13.74 -1.47
C GLU A 101 -9.04 14.12 -0.02
N PHE A 102 -10.28 13.88 0.44
CA PHE A 102 -10.63 14.02 1.84
C PHE A 102 -9.85 13.07 2.77
N THR A 103 -9.35 11.96 2.24
CA THR A 103 -8.55 10.95 2.97
C THR A 103 -7.04 11.09 2.74
N LYS A 104 -6.59 11.98 1.87
CA LYS A 104 -5.18 12.27 1.52
C LYS A 104 -4.49 13.16 2.54
N LYS A 105 -4.59 12.82 3.79
CA LYS A 105 -4.08 13.73 4.78
C LYS A 105 -2.85 13.17 5.49
N SER A 106 -2.18 14.06 6.19
CA SER A 106 -0.96 13.80 6.92
C SER A 106 -1.20 12.88 8.12
N TYR A 107 -0.11 12.50 8.79
CA TYR A 107 -0.17 11.82 10.08
C TYR A 107 -0.98 12.60 11.13
N GLU A 108 -0.96 13.93 11.08
CA GLU A 108 -1.73 14.81 11.97
C GLU A 108 -3.24 14.61 11.80
N ASP A 109 -3.70 14.46 10.57
CA ASP A 109 -5.10 14.16 10.30
C ASP A 109 -5.48 12.75 10.77
N TYR A 110 -4.59 11.78 10.63
CA TYR A 110 -4.78 10.47 11.22
C TYR A 110 -4.97 10.57 12.74
N LEU A 111 -4.15 11.33 13.45
CA LEU A 111 -4.29 11.57 14.87
C LEU A 111 -5.60 12.27 15.22
N PHE A 112 -6.00 13.25 14.41
CA PHE A 112 -7.29 13.92 14.58
C PHE A 112 -8.45 12.93 14.48
N TYR A 113 -8.50 12.09 13.45
CA TYR A 113 -9.55 11.09 13.28
C TYR A 113 -9.52 10.03 14.38
N LYS A 114 -8.35 9.57 14.79
CA LYS A 114 -8.19 8.61 15.88
C LYS A 114 -8.78 9.14 17.19
N ASN A 115 -8.52 10.40 17.51
CA ASN A 115 -8.99 11.05 18.72
C ASN A 115 -10.48 11.44 18.67
N ASN A 116 -11.07 11.54 17.47
CA ASN A 116 -12.45 11.94 17.24
C ASN A 116 -13.33 10.82 16.67
N ASN A 117 -13.25 9.60 17.22
CA ASN A 117 -13.97 8.41 16.74
C ASN A 117 -13.63 8.05 15.29
N PHE A 118 -12.37 7.83 15.04
CA PHE A 118 -11.85 7.37 13.76
C PHE A 118 -12.71 6.29 13.12
N LYS A 119 -13.23 6.58 11.93
CA LYS A 119 -13.89 5.59 11.08
C LYS A 119 -12.89 5.13 10.02
N PRO A 120 -12.56 3.82 9.92
CA PRO A 120 -11.57 3.31 8.95
C PRO A 120 -11.84 3.73 7.50
N VAL A 121 -13.11 3.95 7.14
CA VAL A 121 -13.52 4.42 5.81
C VAL A 121 -12.93 5.79 5.44
N HIS A 122 -12.55 6.60 6.41
CA HIS A 122 -11.98 7.92 6.19
C HIS A 122 -10.47 7.93 5.93
N SER A 123 -9.81 6.77 6.03
CA SER A 123 -8.37 6.67 5.78
C SER A 123 -8.00 5.41 5.01
N LEU A 124 -8.17 5.47 3.69
CA LEU A 124 -7.75 4.37 2.82
C LEU A 124 -6.23 4.18 2.82
N ALA A 125 -5.46 5.25 3.03
CA ALA A 125 -4.01 5.17 3.19
C ALA A 125 -3.63 4.36 4.44
N TYR A 126 -4.30 4.62 5.57
CA TYR A 126 -4.10 3.82 6.78
C TYR A 126 -4.47 2.34 6.57
N GLN A 127 -5.57 2.07 5.88
CA GLN A 127 -5.95 0.69 5.53
C GLN A 127 -4.93 0.03 4.62
N GLU A 128 -4.33 0.79 3.70
CA GLU A 128 -3.24 0.27 2.85
C GLU A 128 -2.01 -0.09 3.68
N HIS A 129 -1.64 0.73 4.66
CA HIS A 129 -0.55 0.41 5.57
C HIS A 129 -0.82 -0.87 6.36
N LEU A 130 -2.04 -1.03 6.92
CA LEU A 130 -2.43 -2.25 7.62
C LEU A 130 -2.38 -3.48 6.71
N ARG A 131 -2.88 -3.35 5.47
CA ARG A 131 -2.80 -4.41 4.46
C ARG A 131 -1.34 -4.79 4.17
N TRP A 132 -0.48 -3.79 4.00
CA TRP A 132 0.92 -3.98 3.70
C TRP A 132 1.63 -4.69 4.86
N ASN A 133 1.41 -4.25 6.09
CA ASN A 133 1.91 -4.91 7.30
C ASN A 133 1.45 -6.37 7.36
N ALA A 134 0.15 -6.61 7.21
CA ALA A 134 -0.41 -7.96 7.25
C ALA A 134 0.19 -8.88 6.18
N PHE A 135 0.42 -8.36 4.97
CA PHE A 135 1.06 -9.10 3.89
C PHE A 135 2.49 -9.51 4.25
N TYR A 136 3.32 -8.59 4.74
CA TYR A 136 4.71 -8.88 5.08
C TYR A 136 4.80 -9.82 6.29
N ILE A 137 4.00 -9.61 7.33
CA ILE A 137 3.93 -10.50 8.50
C ILE A 137 3.52 -11.91 8.09
N ALA A 138 2.51 -12.05 7.22
CA ALA A 138 2.09 -13.36 6.70
C ALA A 138 3.17 -14.06 5.85
N ASN A 139 4.12 -13.31 5.31
CA ASN A 139 5.29 -13.82 4.60
C ASN A 139 6.55 -13.97 5.50
N GLY A 140 6.38 -13.96 6.81
CA GLY A 140 7.43 -14.24 7.78
C GLY A 140 8.34 -13.06 8.11
N TYR A 141 7.96 -11.83 7.73
CA TYR A 141 8.67 -10.63 8.15
C TYR A 141 8.29 -10.23 9.56
N VAL A 142 9.24 -9.66 10.28
CA VAL A 142 9.06 -9.12 11.63
C VAL A 142 9.60 -7.69 11.72
N PRO A 143 9.14 -6.87 12.68
CA PRO A 143 9.66 -5.52 12.88
C PRO A 143 11.16 -5.50 13.14
N LEU A 144 11.88 -4.56 12.52
CA LEU A 144 13.28 -4.26 12.85
C LEU A 144 13.32 -3.33 14.06
N GLU A 145 14.14 -3.66 15.05
CA GLU A 145 14.34 -2.86 16.25
C GLU A 145 14.99 -1.51 15.92
N LYS A 146 14.58 -0.44 16.62
CA LYS A 146 15.00 0.94 16.33
C LYS A 146 16.51 1.13 16.42
N ASP A 147 17.18 0.49 17.37
CA ASP A 147 18.63 0.57 17.59
C ASP A 147 19.45 -0.07 16.46
N LYS A 148 18.83 -0.90 15.64
CA LYS A 148 19.45 -1.53 14.46
C LYS A 148 19.30 -0.70 13.19
N ILE A 149 18.56 0.40 13.23
CA ILE A 149 18.35 1.28 12.06
C ILE A 149 19.56 2.19 11.91
N LYS A 150 20.21 2.14 10.76
CA LYS A 150 21.39 2.96 10.43
C LYS A 150 21.22 3.61 9.08
N CYS A 151 21.67 4.85 8.95
CA CYS A 151 21.85 5.48 7.65
C CYS A 151 23.11 4.91 6.99
N LEU A 152 22.98 4.35 5.78
CA LEU A 152 24.08 3.74 5.03
C LEU A 152 24.71 4.72 4.04
N ASP A 153 23.87 5.54 3.41
CA ASP A 153 24.28 6.53 2.41
C ASP A 153 23.30 7.70 2.43
N PRO A 154 23.63 8.80 3.11
CA PRO A 154 22.77 9.98 3.21
C PRO A 154 22.62 10.73 1.89
N ASN A 155 23.55 10.56 0.96
CA ASN A 155 23.59 11.26 -0.33
C ASN A 155 23.39 10.31 -1.53
N GLY A 156 22.85 9.12 -1.31
CA GLY A 156 22.61 8.13 -2.37
C GLY A 156 21.84 8.69 -3.55
N GLU A 157 22.10 8.21 -4.75
CA GLU A 157 21.52 8.65 -6.05
C GLU A 157 19.97 8.74 -6.02
N TYR A 158 19.32 7.95 -5.16
CA TYR A 158 17.85 7.87 -5.04
C TYR A 158 17.34 8.40 -3.69
N GLY A 159 18.11 9.25 -3.05
CA GLY A 159 17.91 9.68 -1.69
C GLY A 159 18.60 8.76 -0.68
N PRO A 160 18.38 9.00 0.61
CA PRO A 160 19.07 8.28 1.68
C PRO A 160 18.80 6.77 1.63
N SER A 161 19.87 6.00 1.67
CA SER A 161 19.81 4.55 1.81
C SER A 161 19.83 4.19 3.29
N PHE A 162 18.85 3.45 3.75
CA PHE A 162 18.74 3.02 5.13
C PHE A 162 18.89 1.52 5.26
N TYR A 163 19.52 1.09 6.32
CA TYR A 163 19.41 -0.28 6.79
C TYR A 163 18.05 -0.45 7.49
N LYS A 164 17.03 -0.64 6.70
CA LYS A 164 15.62 -0.80 7.13
C LYS A 164 15.03 -2.17 6.83
N ASP A 165 15.77 -2.96 6.07
CA ASP A 165 15.32 -4.26 5.56
C ASP A 165 16.50 -5.23 5.61
N ASP A 166 16.39 -6.25 6.41
CA ASP A 166 17.27 -7.41 6.39
C ASP A 166 16.51 -8.57 5.77
N GLY A 167 16.66 -8.71 4.46
CA GLY A 167 16.00 -9.78 3.70
C GLY A 167 16.43 -11.18 4.09
N VAL A 168 17.59 -11.33 4.74
CA VAL A 168 18.09 -12.64 5.22
C VAL A 168 17.34 -13.06 6.49
N LEU A 169 17.10 -12.09 7.39
CA LEU A 169 16.38 -12.33 8.64
C LEU A 169 14.89 -11.96 8.54
N ASN A 170 14.42 -11.53 7.36
CA ASN A 170 13.07 -11.02 7.14
C ASN A 170 12.68 -9.91 8.14
N LEU A 171 13.59 -8.98 8.39
CA LEU A 171 13.38 -7.82 9.26
C LEU A 171 12.99 -6.60 8.43
N HIS A 172 12.02 -5.80 8.88
CA HIS A 172 11.64 -4.57 8.19
C HIS A 172 11.19 -3.47 9.15
N ALA A 173 11.84 -2.30 9.10
CA ALA A 173 11.58 -1.21 10.03
C ALA A 173 10.21 -0.54 9.90
N CYS A 174 9.58 -0.63 8.72
CA CYS A 174 8.25 -0.03 8.51
C CYS A 174 7.09 -0.96 8.93
N LEU A 175 7.37 -2.17 9.45
CA LEU A 175 6.34 -3.07 9.99
C LEU A 175 5.94 -2.60 11.40
N THR A 176 5.12 -1.57 11.46
CA THR A 176 4.73 -0.92 12.70
C THR A 176 3.41 -0.16 12.51
N THR A 177 2.88 0.45 13.57
CA THR A 177 1.73 1.37 13.49
C THR A 177 2.12 2.70 12.84
N TYR A 178 1.16 3.57 12.54
CA TYR A 178 1.47 4.92 12.04
C TYR A 178 2.24 5.75 13.09
N GLU A 179 1.95 5.58 14.36
CA GLU A 179 2.73 6.19 15.44
C GLU A 179 4.18 5.69 15.44
N GLY A 180 4.36 4.39 15.27
CA GLY A 180 5.69 3.79 15.15
C GLY A 180 6.42 4.24 13.88
N LEU A 181 5.70 4.50 12.77
CA LEU A 181 6.28 5.10 11.57
C LEU A 181 6.74 6.53 11.83
N ASP A 182 5.97 7.34 12.55
CA ASP A 182 6.38 8.71 12.89
C ASP A 182 7.67 8.72 13.70
N ASP A 183 7.74 7.88 14.74
CA ASP A 183 8.97 7.68 15.53
C ASP A 183 10.15 7.24 14.66
N TYR A 184 9.91 6.33 13.71
CA TYR A 184 10.92 5.85 12.79
C TYR A 184 11.42 6.95 11.84
N HIS A 185 10.49 7.74 11.28
CA HIS A 185 10.84 8.86 10.40
C HIS A 185 11.66 9.92 11.12
N ARG A 186 11.31 10.25 12.38
CA ARG A 186 12.08 11.19 13.20
C ARG A 186 13.50 10.67 13.45
N LEU A 187 13.64 9.41 13.84
CA LEU A 187 14.95 8.79 14.03
C LEU A 187 15.81 8.86 12.76
N LEU A 188 15.23 8.53 11.60
CA LEU A 188 15.96 8.61 10.34
C LEU A 188 16.33 10.04 9.96
N ALA A 189 15.41 10.98 10.13
CA ALA A 189 15.68 12.38 9.85
C ALA A 189 16.80 12.94 10.75
N GLU A 190 16.83 12.56 12.03
CA GLU A 190 17.90 12.91 12.96
C GLU A 190 19.26 12.31 12.55
N LEU A 191 19.28 11.06 12.10
CA LEU A 191 20.49 10.42 11.57
C LEU A 191 21.01 11.17 10.34
N LEU A 192 20.13 11.48 9.39
CA LEU A 192 20.47 12.23 8.19
C LEU A 192 20.96 13.65 8.48
N THR A 193 20.37 14.33 9.47
CA THR A 193 20.78 15.69 9.86
C THR A 193 22.23 15.71 10.39
N LYS A 194 22.70 14.60 10.96
CA LYS A 194 24.10 14.45 11.36
C LYS A 194 25.05 14.18 10.20
N GLU A 195 24.52 13.65 9.11
CA GLU A 195 25.30 13.16 7.95
C GLU A 195 25.30 14.14 6.78
N ASN A 196 24.30 15.04 6.70
CA ASN A 196 24.15 15.99 5.62
C ASN A 196 23.90 17.41 6.14
N ASN A 197 23.97 18.39 5.25
CA ASN A 197 23.79 19.81 5.59
C ASN A 197 22.30 20.27 5.52
N LYS A 198 21.33 19.35 5.64
CA LYS A 198 19.91 19.67 5.61
C LYS A 198 19.33 19.79 7.01
N THR A 199 18.27 20.56 7.13
CA THR A 199 17.52 20.68 8.39
C THR A 199 16.75 19.38 8.72
N LEU A 200 16.33 19.24 9.96
CA LEU A 200 15.49 18.11 10.38
C LEU A 200 14.18 18.06 9.57
N GLU A 201 13.55 19.21 9.30
CA GLU A 201 12.30 19.28 8.52
C GLU A 201 12.51 18.85 7.07
N GLU A 202 13.58 19.30 6.42
CA GLU A 202 13.92 18.83 5.06
C GLU A 202 14.16 17.33 5.03
N ASN A 203 14.82 16.78 6.03
CA ASN A 203 15.08 15.35 6.13
C ASN A 203 13.80 14.56 6.44
N LEU A 204 12.88 15.06 7.28
CA LEU A 204 11.57 14.46 7.49
C LEU A 204 10.79 14.33 6.18
N ASN A 205 10.76 15.38 5.36
CA ASN A 205 10.11 15.34 4.04
C ASN A 205 10.71 14.28 3.09
N ILE A 206 12.02 13.98 3.24
CA ILE A 206 12.69 12.95 2.44
C ILE A 206 12.30 11.54 2.90
N VAL A 207 12.31 11.29 4.21
CA VAL A 207 12.15 9.94 4.77
C VAL A 207 10.70 9.50 4.91
N GLU A 208 9.76 10.42 4.90
CA GLU A 208 8.34 10.15 5.13
C GLU A 208 7.76 9.15 4.14
N THR A 209 7.23 8.04 4.64
CA THR A 209 6.71 6.93 3.81
C THR A 209 5.19 6.93 3.65
N TYR A 210 4.43 7.73 4.42
CA TYR A 210 2.96 7.84 4.31
C TYR A 210 2.48 8.15 2.89
N LYS A 211 3.27 8.93 2.13
CA LYS A 211 3.00 9.25 0.72
C LYS A 211 2.84 8.02 -0.17
N TYR A 212 3.44 6.90 0.19
CA TYR A 212 3.33 5.66 -0.60
C TYR A 212 1.97 5.00 -0.42
N ASP A 213 1.42 5.00 0.78
CA ASP A 213 0.08 4.49 1.05
C ASP A 213 -0.98 5.33 0.32
N HIS A 214 -0.82 6.65 0.32
CA HIS A 214 -1.66 7.58 -0.43
C HIS A 214 -1.57 7.36 -1.95
N MET A 215 -0.37 7.14 -2.49
CA MET A 215 -0.16 6.89 -3.92
C MET A 215 -0.89 5.63 -4.40
N ILE A 216 -0.96 4.59 -3.60
CA ILE A 216 -1.67 3.36 -3.94
C ILE A 216 -3.18 3.62 -4.00
N VAL A 217 -3.70 4.45 -3.10
CA VAL A 217 -5.10 4.88 -3.15
C VAL A 217 -5.37 5.70 -4.42
N GLU A 218 -4.46 6.59 -4.81
CA GLU A 218 -4.56 7.37 -6.05
C GLU A 218 -4.50 6.53 -7.34
N SER A 219 -4.09 5.27 -7.24
CA SER A 219 -3.99 4.38 -8.40
C SER A 219 -5.33 3.94 -8.98
N PHE A 220 -6.47 4.28 -8.35
CA PHE A 220 -7.79 3.96 -8.89
C PHE A 220 -8.02 4.52 -10.31
N LYS A 221 -7.64 5.79 -10.53
CA LYS A 221 -7.89 6.45 -11.82
C LYS A 221 -7.29 5.70 -13.01
N PRO A 222 -5.98 5.47 -13.08
CA PRO A 222 -5.39 4.76 -14.22
C PRO A 222 -5.88 3.32 -14.38
N MET A 223 -6.48 2.71 -13.36
CA MET A 223 -7.03 1.36 -13.44
C MET A 223 -8.37 1.31 -14.12
N PHE A 224 -9.17 2.38 -14.02
CA PHE A 224 -10.52 2.44 -14.54
C PHE A 224 -10.66 3.37 -15.74
N GLU A 225 -9.68 4.23 -16.02
CA GLU A 225 -9.62 4.98 -17.27
C GLU A 225 -9.43 4.03 -18.47
N ASN A 226 -10.23 4.21 -19.50
CA ASN A 226 -10.17 3.41 -20.72
C ASN A 226 -10.21 1.88 -20.47
N SER A 227 -10.94 1.46 -19.47
CA SER A 227 -11.08 0.06 -19.08
C SER A 227 -12.48 -0.47 -19.45
N ASN A 228 -12.61 -1.79 -19.54
CA ASN A 228 -13.89 -2.44 -19.66
C ASN A 228 -14.53 -2.78 -18.30
N TYR A 229 -14.19 -2.05 -17.26
CA TYR A 229 -14.87 -2.12 -15.97
C TYR A 229 -15.66 -0.85 -15.73
N ARG A 230 -16.96 -1.02 -15.47
CA ARG A 230 -17.84 0.05 -15.05
C ARG A 230 -17.83 0.16 -13.55
N ILE A 231 -17.53 1.35 -13.04
CA ILE A 231 -17.70 1.66 -11.61
C ILE A 231 -19.19 1.90 -11.36
N VAL A 232 -19.72 1.29 -10.32
CA VAL A 232 -21.13 1.40 -9.90
C VAL A 232 -21.22 1.81 -8.44
N LYS A 233 -22.27 2.54 -8.08
CA LYS A 233 -22.60 2.82 -6.66
C LYS A 233 -23.20 1.57 -6.03
N ARG A 234 -22.87 1.33 -4.76
CA ARG A 234 -23.44 0.27 -3.93
C ARG A 234 -24.69 0.76 -3.23
#